data_17e0ad1556e56633afad5fda406b1d17
#
_entry.id   17e0ad1556e56633afad5fda406b1d17
#
_cell.length_a   1.000
_cell.length_b   1.000
_cell.length_c   1.000
_cell.angle_alpha   90.00
_cell.angle_beta   90.00
_cell.angle_gamma   90.00
#
_symmetry.space_group_name_H-M   'P 1'
#
loop_
_entity.id
_entity.type
_entity.pdbx_description
1 polymer ?
#
loop_
_entity_poly.entity_id
_entity_poly.type
_entity_poly.pdbx_seq_one_letter_code
_entity_poly.pdbx_strand_id
1 'polypeptide(L)'
;MYHKATLNKVEFEIEQVDKLLNKYEDLIKRCEEKEPELVELTALASVLHSFYNGIENIFLVIAKGIDGEKPNGSNWHKELLVQMRESNDKRKEIISKDSKEKIKDYLGFRHFYRHSYSFY
;
A
#
# COMPACT_ATOMS: atom_id res chain seq x y z
N MET A 1 -22.37 0.15 -15.75
CA MET A 1 -22.25 -0.66 -14.52
C MET A 1 -21.81 0.21 -13.36
N TYR A 2 -22.37 -0.02 -12.22
CA TYR A 2 -22.05 0.78 -11.04
C TYR A 2 -20.59 0.68 -10.60
N HIS A 3 -19.86 -0.37 -11.03
CA HIS A 3 -18.44 -0.52 -10.71
C HIS A 3 -17.51 0.28 -11.62
N LYS A 4 -18.01 0.87 -12.69
CA LYS A 4 -17.15 1.58 -13.63
C LYS A 4 -16.41 2.75 -13.00
N ALA A 5 -17.12 3.56 -12.20
CA ALA A 5 -16.49 4.69 -11.50
C ALA A 5 -15.42 4.21 -10.51
N THR A 6 -15.69 3.10 -9.82
CA THR A 6 -14.73 2.50 -8.90
C THR A 6 -13.50 2.02 -9.64
N LEU A 7 -13.68 1.32 -10.75
CA LEU A 7 -12.56 0.83 -11.57
C LEU A 7 -11.71 1.97 -12.11
N ASN A 8 -12.34 3.06 -12.52
CA ASN A 8 -11.61 4.24 -12.97
C ASN A 8 -10.74 4.83 -11.87
N LYS A 9 -11.25 4.86 -10.64
CA LYS A 9 -10.47 5.35 -9.49
C LYS A 9 -9.30 4.43 -9.17
N VAL A 10 -9.51 3.11 -9.25
CA VAL A 10 -8.44 2.13 -9.06
C VAL A 10 -7.35 2.32 -10.10
N GLU A 11 -7.72 2.46 -11.37
CA GLU A 11 -6.77 2.69 -12.46
C GLU A 11 -5.96 3.95 -12.25
N PHE A 12 -6.61 5.03 -11.80
CA PHE A 12 -5.93 6.27 -11.49
C PHE A 12 -4.87 6.07 -10.41
N GLU A 13 -5.23 5.39 -9.33
CA GLU A 13 -4.30 5.13 -8.22
C GLU A 13 -3.13 4.25 -8.66
N ILE A 14 -3.38 3.25 -9.49
CA ILE A 14 -2.32 2.39 -10.04
C ILE A 14 -1.35 3.23 -10.87
N GLU A 15 -1.86 4.15 -11.68
CA GLU A 15 -1.02 5.06 -12.46
C GLU A 15 -0.13 5.93 -11.58
N GLN A 16 -0.65 6.41 -10.45
CA GLN A 16 0.13 7.21 -9.51
C GLN A 16 1.24 6.39 -8.88
N VAL A 17 0.95 5.14 -8.51
CA VAL A 17 1.96 4.23 -7.96
C VAL A 17 3.05 3.94 -9.00
N ASP A 18 2.66 3.66 -10.24
CA ASP A 18 3.61 3.41 -11.32
C ASP A 18 4.51 4.61 -11.58
N LYS A 19 3.96 5.82 -11.58
CA LYS A 19 4.73 7.06 -11.73
C LYS A 19 5.75 7.22 -10.60
N LEU A 20 5.34 6.92 -9.38
CA LEU A 20 6.21 6.98 -8.22
C LEU A 20 7.40 6.03 -8.39
N LEU A 21 7.14 4.78 -8.72
CA LEU A 21 8.18 3.77 -8.88
C LEU A 21 9.13 4.10 -10.03
N ASN A 22 8.60 4.59 -11.14
CA ASN A 22 9.41 4.99 -12.29
C ASN A 22 10.32 6.18 -11.95
N LYS A 23 9.78 7.13 -11.19
CA LYS A 23 10.53 8.32 -10.78
C LYS A 23 11.74 7.99 -9.92
N TYR A 24 11.64 6.95 -9.08
CA TYR A 24 12.68 6.55 -8.16
C TYR A 24 13.35 5.24 -8.54
N GLU A 25 13.23 4.82 -9.80
CA GLU A 25 13.79 3.57 -10.29
C GLU A 25 15.30 3.46 -10.04
N ASP A 26 16.07 4.53 -10.29
CA ASP A 26 17.51 4.51 -10.07
C ASP A 26 17.88 4.35 -8.61
N LEU A 27 17.14 5.02 -7.72
CA LEU A 27 17.36 4.89 -6.28
C LEU A 27 17.11 3.45 -5.81
N ILE A 28 16.00 2.87 -6.25
CA ILE A 28 15.63 1.50 -5.87
C ILE A 28 16.70 0.53 -6.34
N LYS A 29 17.15 0.65 -7.58
CA LYS A 29 18.21 -0.19 -8.14
C LYS A 29 19.50 -0.10 -7.34
N ARG A 30 19.91 1.12 -6.98
CA ARG A 30 21.15 1.31 -6.21
C ARG A 30 21.05 0.67 -4.83
N CYS A 31 19.88 0.76 -4.20
CA CYS A 31 19.67 0.16 -2.88
C CYS A 31 19.65 -1.38 -2.93
N GLU A 32 19.29 -1.96 -4.08
CA GLU A 32 19.37 -3.40 -4.27
C GLU A 32 20.78 -3.90 -4.53
N GLU A 33 21.60 -3.10 -5.19
CA GLU A 33 22.93 -3.51 -5.63
C GLU A 33 24.02 -3.34 -4.56
N LYS A 34 23.83 -2.42 -3.64
CA LYS A 34 24.80 -2.18 -2.57
C LYS A 34 24.11 -1.63 -1.33
N GLU A 35 24.80 -1.67 -0.21
CA GLU A 35 24.27 -1.13 1.04
C GLU A 35 24.02 0.36 0.90
N PRO A 36 22.77 0.82 1.16
CA PRO A 36 22.44 2.24 0.98
C PRO A 36 23.09 3.13 2.02
N GLU A 37 23.44 4.33 1.61
CA GLU A 37 23.88 5.38 2.52
C GLU A 37 22.67 5.93 3.28
N LEU A 38 22.92 6.68 4.34
CA LEU A 38 21.86 7.22 5.20
C LEU A 38 20.85 8.06 4.41
N VAL A 39 21.34 8.91 3.49
CA VAL A 39 20.48 9.74 2.66
C VAL A 39 19.59 8.88 1.76
N GLU A 40 20.17 7.82 1.20
CA GLU A 40 19.45 6.89 0.35
C GLU A 40 18.39 6.10 1.14
N LEU A 41 18.71 5.70 2.38
CA LEU A 41 17.76 5.03 3.25
C LEU A 41 16.55 5.92 3.57
N THR A 42 16.81 7.20 3.85
CA THR A 42 15.75 8.17 4.14
C THR A 42 14.85 8.34 2.92
N ALA A 43 15.44 8.46 1.74
CA ALA A 43 14.70 8.59 0.49
C ALA A 43 13.88 7.32 0.21
N LEU A 44 14.50 6.15 0.39
CA LEU A 44 13.82 4.87 0.16
C LEU A 44 12.64 4.68 1.12
N ALA A 45 12.81 5.05 2.38
CA ALA A 45 11.72 4.97 3.37
C ALA A 45 10.54 5.85 2.95
N SER A 46 10.82 7.03 2.41
CA SER A 46 9.79 7.93 1.90
C SER A 46 9.05 7.33 0.70
N VAL A 47 9.80 6.72 -0.22
CA VAL A 47 9.21 6.05 -1.40
C VAL A 47 8.30 4.89 -0.96
N LEU A 48 8.78 4.07 -0.02
CA LEU A 48 8.00 2.94 0.50
C LEU A 48 6.71 3.42 1.18
N HIS A 49 6.82 4.48 1.97
CA HIS A 49 5.65 5.07 2.64
C HIS A 49 4.60 5.50 1.61
N SER A 50 5.02 6.20 0.57
CA SER A 50 4.11 6.67 -0.49
C SER A 50 3.54 5.51 -1.28
N PHE A 51 4.36 4.49 -1.57
CA PHE A 51 3.93 3.29 -2.28
C PHE A 51 2.79 2.58 -1.51
N TYR A 52 3.00 2.33 -0.23
CA TYR A 52 1.99 1.61 0.57
C TYR A 52 0.75 2.45 0.86
N ASN A 53 0.89 3.78 0.94
CA ASN A 53 -0.28 4.67 0.99
C ASN A 53 -1.11 4.54 -0.28
N GLY A 54 -0.46 4.45 -1.44
CA GLY A 54 -1.14 4.22 -2.70
C GLY A 54 -1.89 2.90 -2.72
N ILE A 55 -1.25 1.84 -2.23
CA ILE A 55 -1.88 0.52 -2.14
C ILE A 55 -3.11 0.57 -1.21
N GLU A 56 -2.99 1.22 -0.05
CA GLU A 56 -4.13 1.38 0.86
C GLU A 56 -5.27 2.16 0.23
N ASN A 57 -4.95 3.20 -0.54
CA ASN A 57 -5.97 3.98 -1.26
C ASN A 57 -6.74 3.09 -2.24
N ILE A 58 -6.05 2.22 -2.95
CA ILE A 58 -6.68 1.25 -3.85
C ILE A 58 -7.63 0.35 -3.07
N PHE A 59 -7.18 -0.19 -1.95
CA PHE A 59 -8.00 -1.06 -1.11
C PHE A 59 -9.24 -0.33 -0.58
N LEU A 60 -9.08 0.92 -0.15
CA LEU A 60 -10.21 1.73 0.34
C LEU A 60 -11.24 2.00 -0.76
N VAL A 61 -10.77 2.27 -1.98
CA VAL A 61 -11.66 2.48 -3.13
C VAL A 61 -12.47 1.21 -3.39
N ILE A 62 -11.82 0.04 -3.35
CA ILE A 62 -12.47 -1.25 -3.55
C ILE A 62 -13.47 -1.53 -2.44
N ALA A 63 -13.07 -1.31 -1.19
CA ALA A 63 -13.95 -1.55 -0.04
C ALA A 63 -15.22 -0.72 -0.11
N LYS A 64 -15.08 0.57 -0.39
CA LYS A 64 -16.23 1.48 -0.50
C LYS A 64 -17.05 1.23 -1.75
N GLY A 65 -16.40 1.07 -2.90
CA GLY A 65 -17.08 1.06 -4.19
C GLY A 65 -17.61 -0.29 -4.61
N ILE A 66 -16.98 -1.38 -4.20
CA ILE A 66 -17.38 -2.73 -4.57
C ILE A 66 -18.03 -3.44 -3.39
N ASP A 67 -17.34 -3.49 -2.24
CA ASP A 67 -17.84 -4.18 -1.06
C ASP A 67 -18.98 -3.43 -0.37
N GLY A 68 -18.99 -2.11 -0.50
CA GLY A 68 -20.02 -1.26 0.12
C GLY A 68 -19.76 -0.93 1.58
N GLU A 69 -18.62 -1.34 2.12
CA GLU A 69 -18.26 -1.06 3.51
C GLU A 69 -16.76 -1.03 3.68
N LYS A 70 -16.28 -0.22 4.60
CA LYS A 70 -14.87 -0.14 4.93
C LYS A 70 -14.69 -0.19 6.44
N PRO A 71 -13.57 -0.73 6.94
CA PRO A 71 -13.28 -0.67 8.37
C PRO A 71 -13.02 0.77 8.80
N ASN A 72 -13.42 1.10 10.03
CA ASN A 72 -13.28 2.48 10.55
C ASN A 72 -12.86 2.53 12.02
N GLY A 73 -12.46 1.41 12.60
CA GLY A 73 -11.96 1.36 13.97
C GLY A 73 -10.49 1.75 14.07
N SER A 74 -9.94 1.66 15.26
CA SER A 74 -8.52 1.97 15.50
C SER A 74 -7.55 1.02 14.78
N ASN A 75 -8.02 -0.18 14.45
CA ASN A 75 -7.25 -1.19 13.72
C ASN A 75 -7.64 -1.30 12.25
N TRP A 76 -8.16 -0.23 11.66
CA TRP A 76 -8.70 -0.29 10.32
C TRP A 76 -7.70 -0.74 9.25
N HIS A 77 -6.41 -0.43 9.41
CA HIS A 77 -5.37 -0.88 8.48
C HIS A 77 -5.29 -2.41 8.40
N LYS A 78 -5.29 -3.07 9.56
CA LYS A 78 -5.24 -4.53 9.64
C LYS A 78 -6.52 -5.17 9.13
N GLU A 79 -7.65 -4.58 9.50
CA GLU A 79 -8.97 -5.05 9.07
C GLU A 79 -9.12 -4.95 7.56
N LEU A 80 -8.59 -3.87 6.96
CA LEU A 80 -8.61 -3.67 5.52
C LEU A 80 -7.82 -4.76 4.79
N LEU A 81 -6.65 -5.14 5.32
CA LEU A 81 -5.86 -6.23 4.76
C LEU A 81 -6.63 -7.56 4.78
N VAL A 82 -7.30 -7.84 5.90
CA VAL A 82 -8.11 -9.05 6.02
C VAL A 82 -9.24 -9.01 5.00
N GLN A 83 -9.91 -7.87 4.86
CA GLN A 83 -11.00 -7.69 3.90
C GLN A 83 -10.54 -7.94 2.46
N MET A 84 -9.38 -7.41 2.09
CA MET A 84 -8.84 -7.59 0.73
C MET A 84 -8.37 -9.02 0.48
N ARG A 85 -8.03 -9.75 1.51
CA ARG A 85 -7.62 -11.15 1.41
C ARG A 85 -8.81 -12.10 1.20
N GLU A 86 -9.99 -11.69 1.63
CA GLU A 86 -11.19 -12.52 1.54
C GLU A 86 -11.93 -12.28 0.23
N SER A 87 -12.51 -13.36 -0.31
CA SER A 87 -13.46 -13.24 -1.42
C SER A 87 -14.86 -13.03 -0.85
N ASN A 88 -15.73 -12.42 -1.63
CA ASN A 88 -17.13 -12.26 -1.27
C ASN A 88 -18.00 -12.49 -2.52
N ASP A 89 -19.31 -12.31 -2.38
CA ASP A 89 -20.25 -12.55 -3.47
C ASP A 89 -20.12 -11.56 -4.63
N LYS A 90 -19.39 -10.47 -4.43
CA LYS A 90 -19.21 -9.42 -5.44
C LYS A 90 -17.87 -9.50 -6.17
N ARG A 91 -16.89 -10.17 -5.58
CA ARG A 91 -15.54 -10.25 -6.14
C ARG A 91 -14.72 -11.38 -5.51
N LYS A 92 -13.63 -11.73 -6.18
CA LYS A 92 -12.61 -12.64 -5.63
C LYS A 92 -11.67 -11.87 -4.73
N GLU A 93 -10.79 -12.58 -4.04
CA GLU A 93 -9.75 -11.95 -3.23
C GLU A 93 -8.91 -11.00 -4.08
N ILE A 94 -8.52 -9.86 -3.51
CA ILE A 94 -7.74 -8.85 -4.20
C ILE A 94 -6.25 -9.15 -4.09
N ILE A 95 -5.80 -9.68 -2.95
CA ILE A 95 -4.39 -9.97 -2.72
C ILE A 95 -4.20 -11.41 -2.30
N SER A 96 -3.02 -11.95 -2.57
CA SER A 96 -2.64 -13.28 -2.14
C SER A 96 -2.25 -13.29 -0.67
N LYS A 97 -2.17 -14.48 -0.08
CA LYS A 97 -1.68 -14.66 1.27
C LYS A 97 -0.26 -14.09 1.42
N ASP A 98 0.58 -14.35 0.41
CA ASP A 98 1.97 -13.87 0.41
C ASP A 98 2.03 -12.34 0.40
N SER A 99 1.24 -11.68 -0.44
CA SER A 99 1.16 -10.22 -0.49
C SER A 99 0.66 -9.64 0.82
N LYS A 100 -0.32 -10.29 1.45
CA LYS A 100 -0.82 -9.86 2.76
C LYS A 100 0.29 -9.85 3.81
N GLU A 101 1.09 -10.92 3.85
CA GLU A 101 2.20 -11.01 4.80
C GLU A 101 3.25 -9.93 4.56
N LYS A 102 3.59 -9.65 3.31
CA LYS A 102 4.54 -8.59 2.97
C LYS A 102 4.06 -7.22 3.40
N ILE A 103 2.80 -6.91 3.17
CA ILE A 103 2.21 -5.63 3.58
C ILE A 103 2.17 -5.53 5.10
N LYS A 104 1.82 -6.62 5.77
CA LYS A 104 1.80 -6.69 7.23
C LYS A 104 3.19 -6.41 7.82
N ASP A 105 4.23 -6.98 7.21
CA ASP A 105 5.61 -6.75 7.62
C ASP A 105 5.99 -5.28 7.46
N TYR A 106 5.60 -4.66 6.37
CA TYR A 106 5.82 -3.23 6.16
C TYR A 106 5.12 -2.39 7.24
N LEU A 107 3.88 -2.72 7.59
CA LEU A 107 3.15 -1.99 8.62
C LEU A 107 3.86 -2.08 9.97
N GLY A 108 4.44 -3.25 10.29
CA GLY A 108 5.26 -3.42 11.48
C GLY A 108 6.51 -2.54 11.44
N PHE A 109 7.20 -2.53 10.32
CA PHE A 109 8.38 -1.69 10.11
C PHE A 109 8.04 -0.20 10.24
N ARG A 110 6.94 0.24 9.64
CA ARG A 110 6.47 1.62 9.70
C ARG A 110 6.20 2.05 11.14
N HIS A 111 5.56 1.19 11.91
CA HIS A 111 5.28 1.44 13.32
C HIS A 111 6.58 1.58 14.11
N PHE A 112 7.51 0.64 13.93
CA PHE A 112 8.83 0.68 14.57
C PHE A 112 9.58 1.95 14.22
N TYR A 113 9.64 2.30 12.94
CA TYR A 113 10.35 3.47 12.45
C TYR A 113 9.82 4.76 13.10
N ARG A 114 8.50 4.91 13.16
CA ARG A 114 7.87 6.08 13.77
C ARG A 114 8.21 6.21 15.25
N HIS A 115 8.24 5.12 15.98
CA HIS A 115 8.52 5.15 17.42
C HIS A 115 10.01 5.33 17.73
N SER A 116 10.88 4.82 16.87
CA SER A 116 12.32 4.87 17.11
C SER A 116 12.98 6.14 16.54
N TYR A 117 12.41 6.70 15.49
CA TYR A 117 13.02 7.82 14.75
C TYR A 117 12.04 8.95 14.51
N SER A 118 11.10 9.18 15.41
CA SER A 118 10.10 10.23 15.24
C SER A 118 10.72 11.58 15.55
N PHE A 119 11.14 12.26 14.50
CA PHE A 119 11.70 13.62 14.56
C PHE A 119 10.64 14.67 14.29
N TYR A 120 9.43 14.22 14.05
CA TYR A 120 8.32 15.05 13.63
C TYR A 120 7.03 14.65 14.28
#